data_db8bf2928e3d9de1001b1048bb5689a9
#
_entry.id   db8bf2928e3d9de1001b1048bb5689a9
#
_cell.length_a   1.000
_cell.length_b   1.000
_cell.length_c   1.000
_cell.angle_alpha   90.00
_cell.angle_beta   90.00
_cell.angle_gamma   90.00
#
_symmetry.space_group_name_H-M   'P 1'
#
loop_
_entity.id
_entity.type
_entity.pdbx_description
1 polymer ?
#
loop_
_entity_poly.entity_id
_entity_poly.type
_entity_poly.pdbx_seq_one_letter_code
_entity_poly.pdbx_strand_id
1 'polypeptide(L)'
;MQICETLKADGVTPFVLGDGLSWDAPHWYGALWQKFVPEDVLEGQDFNVKTVTIDDPGYVNGLNYFTDLLDKGYFNDNINSMEHNMALEVFYAGEGAMAYVEMLEFNDINKGLDGDFGFFAMPTIEDDEAKGNQEKLYGAPEGMIVNPNSENVDVAVDFVKFLTSVESQQKVVSEAGHTSCTIGAHTENTIPQLIDGMAYVQNFNGMSNWTDCGFEASIVDTMCKLGQDFAAQSITAEDYVAGLQETAKVVREQNAE
;
A
#
# COMPACT_ATOMS: atom_id res chain seq x y z
N MET A 1 9.01 -2.87 16.75
CA MET A 1 10.30 -3.60 16.94
C MET A 1 10.25 -4.65 18.06
N GLN A 2 9.87 -4.34 19.32
CA GLN A 2 9.90 -5.29 20.44
C GLN A 2 9.05 -6.56 20.19
N ILE A 3 7.88 -6.43 19.55
CA ILE A 3 7.02 -7.56 19.17
C ILE A 3 7.75 -8.46 18.17
N CYS A 4 8.42 -7.90 17.16
CA CYS A 4 9.17 -8.66 16.15
C CYS A 4 10.32 -9.47 16.79
N GLU A 5 11.04 -8.88 17.76
CA GLU A 5 12.08 -9.61 18.50
C GLU A 5 11.52 -10.79 19.31
N THR A 6 10.35 -10.60 19.92
CA THR A 6 9.69 -11.69 20.69
C THR A 6 9.26 -12.81 19.74
N LEU A 7 8.58 -12.49 18.64
CA LEU A 7 8.14 -13.46 17.64
C LEU A 7 9.32 -14.25 17.06
N LYS A 8 10.39 -13.55 16.69
CA LYS A 8 11.61 -14.17 16.17
C LYS A 8 12.28 -15.08 17.20
N ALA A 9 12.31 -14.69 18.48
CA ALA A 9 12.84 -15.54 19.55
C ALA A 9 12.03 -16.83 19.74
N ASP A 10 10.73 -16.79 19.46
CA ASP A 10 9.82 -17.93 19.48
C ASP A 10 9.84 -18.74 18.16
N GLY A 11 10.66 -18.34 17.18
CA GLY A 11 10.81 -19.04 15.89
C GLY A 11 9.71 -18.71 14.88
N VAL A 12 8.95 -17.63 15.10
CA VAL A 12 7.90 -17.15 14.18
C VAL A 12 8.44 -15.99 13.35
N THR A 13 8.23 -16.02 12.03
CA THR A 13 8.55 -14.90 11.12
C THR A 13 7.66 -13.71 11.45
N PRO A 14 8.20 -12.53 11.81
CA PRO A 14 7.37 -11.37 12.15
C PRO A 14 6.45 -10.91 11.03
N PHE A 15 6.98 -10.75 9.81
CA PHE A 15 6.24 -10.29 8.64
C PHE A 15 6.36 -11.27 7.49
N VAL A 16 5.27 -11.50 6.78
CA VAL A 16 5.30 -12.14 5.47
C VAL A 16 5.18 -11.09 4.38
N LEU A 17 5.97 -11.27 3.31
CA LEU A 17 5.99 -10.40 2.15
C LEU A 17 6.29 -11.23 0.91
N GLY A 18 5.52 -11.03 -0.15
CA GLY A 18 5.68 -11.69 -1.42
C GLY A 18 5.68 -10.69 -2.58
N ASP A 19 6.88 -10.34 -3.08
CA ASP A 19 7.07 -9.34 -4.13
C ASP A 19 7.37 -9.96 -5.51
N GLY A 20 6.97 -11.21 -5.74
CA GLY A 20 7.15 -11.88 -7.03
C GLY A 20 6.53 -11.15 -8.23
N LEU A 21 5.51 -10.32 -7.99
CA LEU A 21 4.86 -9.46 -8.99
C LEU A 21 5.31 -7.99 -8.93
N SER A 22 6.33 -7.65 -8.16
CA SER A 22 7.03 -6.35 -8.11
C SER A 22 6.22 -5.15 -7.60
N TRP A 23 5.08 -5.35 -6.90
CA TRP A 23 4.26 -4.25 -6.39
C TRP A 23 4.15 -4.20 -4.86
N ASP A 24 4.28 -5.35 -4.18
CA ASP A 24 3.99 -5.50 -2.75
C ASP A 24 5.07 -4.82 -1.88
N ALA A 25 6.36 -5.02 -2.20
CA ALA A 25 7.45 -4.30 -1.54
C ALA A 25 7.38 -2.77 -1.77
N PRO A 26 7.08 -2.25 -2.98
CA PRO A 26 6.79 -0.83 -3.20
C PRO A 26 5.69 -0.25 -2.30
N HIS A 27 4.66 -0.99 -1.93
CA HIS A 27 3.65 -0.54 -0.95
C HIS A 27 4.26 -0.33 0.45
N TRP A 28 5.19 -1.20 0.88
CA TRP A 28 5.97 -0.98 2.10
C TRP A 28 6.81 0.30 2.01
N TYR A 29 7.49 0.52 0.87
CA TYR A 29 8.32 1.72 0.68
C TYR A 29 7.48 2.99 0.76
N GLY A 30 6.34 3.03 0.08
CA GLY A 30 5.42 4.16 0.11
C GLY A 30 4.84 4.43 1.49
N ALA A 31 4.48 3.38 2.24
CA ALA A 31 4.03 3.53 3.63
C ALA A 31 5.12 4.10 4.54
N LEU A 32 6.38 3.71 4.34
CA LEU A 32 7.53 4.29 5.06
C LEU A 32 7.81 5.71 4.59
N TRP A 33 7.73 6.01 3.29
CA TRP A 33 7.86 7.39 2.79
C TRP A 33 6.82 8.32 3.40
N GLN A 34 5.57 7.86 3.57
CA GLN A 34 4.57 8.64 4.32
C GLN A 34 5.04 9.02 5.74
N LYS A 35 5.84 8.17 6.39
CA LYS A 35 6.36 8.42 7.74
C LYS A 35 7.63 9.27 7.74
N PHE A 36 8.46 9.20 6.70
CA PHE A 36 9.76 9.85 6.64
C PHE A 36 9.80 11.12 5.81
N VAL A 37 9.04 11.21 4.72
CA VAL A 37 9.02 12.38 3.82
C VAL A 37 8.00 13.39 4.35
N PRO A 38 8.32 14.69 4.46
CA PRO A 38 7.35 15.72 4.83
C PRO A 38 6.10 15.64 3.94
N GLU A 39 4.92 15.79 4.55
CA GLU A 39 3.63 15.56 3.89
C GLU A 39 3.46 16.42 2.62
N ASP A 40 3.78 17.70 2.70
CA ASP A 40 3.67 18.63 1.57
C ASP A 40 4.66 18.29 0.43
N VAL A 41 5.79 17.69 0.76
CA VAL A 41 6.76 17.19 -0.23
C VAL A 41 6.24 15.94 -0.91
N LEU A 42 5.78 14.93 -0.15
CA LEU A 42 5.29 13.67 -0.68
C LEU A 42 4.05 13.90 -1.57
N GLU A 43 3.04 14.59 -1.04
CA GLU A 43 1.79 14.88 -1.77
C GLU A 43 2.01 15.86 -2.94
N GLY A 44 3.05 16.69 -2.87
CA GLY A 44 3.47 17.56 -3.97
C GLY A 44 4.00 16.82 -5.20
N GLN A 45 4.32 15.53 -5.08
CA GLN A 45 4.71 14.68 -6.22
C GLN A 45 3.51 14.08 -6.94
N ASP A 46 2.34 13.99 -6.29
CA ASP A 46 1.15 13.35 -6.83
C ASP A 46 0.68 14.03 -8.13
N PHE A 47 0.56 13.23 -9.20
CA PHE A 47 0.16 13.66 -10.55
C PHE A 47 1.01 14.80 -11.13
N ASN A 48 2.15 15.09 -10.54
CA ASN A 48 2.98 16.23 -10.91
C ASN A 48 4.06 15.84 -11.93
N VAL A 49 3.76 16.07 -13.21
CA VAL A 49 4.69 15.78 -14.32
C VAL A 49 5.67 16.92 -14.61
N LYS A 50 5.42 18.14 -14.08
CA LYS A 50 6.24 19.33 -14.41
C LYS A 50 7.35 19.61 -13.41
N THR A 51 7.16 19.25 -12.14
CA THR A 51 8.11 19.61 -11.08
C THR A 51 8.47 18.45 -10.14
N VAL A 52 8.02 17.22 -10.43
CA VAL A 52 8.34 16.03 -9.62
C VAL A 52 9.86 15.81 -9.51
N THR A 53 10.42 15.63 -8.33
CA THR A 53 11.87 15.54 -8.10
C THR A 53 12.32 14.30 -7.33
N ILE A 54 11.58 13.90 -6.31
CA ILE A 54 11.91 12.76 -5.40
C ILE A 54 13.31 12.96 -4.75
N ASP A 55 13.63 14.18 -4.31
CA ASP A 55 14.94 14.58 -3.82
C ASP A 55 15.02 14.85 -2.30
N ASP A 56 13.89 14.69 -1.56
CA ASP A 56 13.90 14.81 -0.10
C ASP A 56 14.66 13.63 0.54
N PRO A 57 15.52 13.89 1.56
CA PRO A 57 16.25 12.83 2.27
C PRO A 57 15.33 11.76 2.91
N GLY A 58 14.09 12.09 3.21
CA GLY A 58 13.10 11.17 3.77
C GLY A 58 12.86 9.94 2.89
N TYR A 59 13.04 10.06 1.57
CA TYR A 59 12.93 8.91 0.67
C TYR A 59 14.00 7.85 0.96
N VAL A 60 15.25 8.27 1.12
CA VAL A 60 16.38 7.39 1.49
C VAL A 60 16.21 6.87 2.91
N ASN A 61 15.83 7.74 3.86
CA ASN A 61 15.67 7.36 5.26
C ASN A 61 14.58 6.32 5.47
N GLY A 62 13.44 6.44 4.78
CA GLY A 62 12.37 5.45 4.80
C GLY A 62 12.81 4.09 4.27
N LEU A 63 13.57 4.07 3.17
CA LEU A 63 14.13 2.84 2.60
C LEU A 63 15.19 2.22 3.52
N ASN A 64 16.06 3.01 4.14
CA ASN A 64 17.03 2.52 5.13
C ASN A 64 16.32 1.89 6.34
N TYR A 65 15.16 2.42 6.75
CA TYR A 65 14.34 1.79 7.78
C TYR A 65 13.83 0.41 7.36
N PHE A 66 13.42 0.24 6.08
CA PHE A 66 13.06 -1.07 5.55
C PHE A 66 14.25 -2.04 5.51
N THR A 67 15.43 -1.55 5.08
CA THR A 67 16.67 -2.34 5.12
C THR A 67 16.99 -2.82 6.55
N ASP A 68 16.79 -1.98 7.56
CA ASP A 68 16.98 -2.35 8.97
C ASP A 68 16.02 -3.48 9.41
N LEU A 69 14.78 -3.51 8.90
CA LEU A 69 13.85 -4.62 9.15
C LEU A 69 14.31 -5.92 8.46
N LEU A 70 14.84 -5.83 7.24
CA LEU A 70 15.43 -6.98 6.52
C LEU A 70 16.65 -7.53 7.25
N ASP A 71 17.60 -6.66 7.62
CA ASP A 71 18.85 -7.04 8.30
C ASP A 71 18.59 -7.69 9.66
N LYS A 72 17.51 -7.28 10.34
CA LYS A 72 17.04 -7.93 11.56
C LYS A 72 16.37 -9.27 11.30
N GLY A 73 16.17 -9.67 10.05
CA GLY A 73 15.52 -10.92 9.68
C GLY A 73 14.07 -10.99 10.15
N TYR A 74 13.30 -9.90 9.94
CA TYR A 74 11.88 -9.84 10.29
C TYR A 74 10.98 -10.30 9.17
N PHE A 75 11.50 -10.48 7.96
CA PHE A 75 10.78 -10.99 6.79
C PHE A 75 11.19 -12.43 6.45
N ASN A 76 10.37 -13.09 5.65
CA ASN A 76 10.72 -14.36 5.04
C ASN A 76 11.85 -14.22 4.01
N ASP A 77 12.65 -15.27 3.83
CA ASP A 77 13.86 -15.23 3.00
C ASP A 77 13.62 -15.14 1.48
N ASN A 78 12.40 -15.42 1.01
CA ASN A 78 12.08 -15.60 -0.42
C ASN A 78 11.16 -14.52 -1.00
N ILE A 79 11.26 -13.28 -0.54
CA ILE A 79 10.38 -12.16 -0.90
C ILE A 79 10.15 -12.09 -2.42
N ASN A 80 11.21 -12.00 -3.22
CA ASN A 80 11.13 -11.79 -4.67
C ASN A 80 10.71 -13.03 -5.48
N SER A 81 10.67 -14.21 -4.87
CA SER A 81 10.25 -15.46 -5.53
C SER A 81 8.87 -15.94 -5.08
N MET A 82 8.26 -15.25 -4.16
CA MET A 82 6.93 -15.51 -3.62
C MET A 82 5.96 -14.43 -4.11
N GLU A 83 4.83 -14.83 -4.67
CA GLU A 83 3.76 -13.90 -5.00
C GLU A 83 2.97 -13.55 -3.74
N HIS A 84 2.28 -12.41 -3.74
CA HIS A 84 1.47 -11.91 -2.63
C HIS A 84 0.52 -12.96 -2.04
N ASN A 85 -0.27 -13.62 -2.89
CA ASN A 85 -1.21 -14.66 -2.44
C ASN A 85 -0.50 -15.85 -1.77
N MET A 86 0.72 -16.19 -2.21
CA MET A 86 1.51 -17.24 -1.57
C MET A 86 2.02 -16.81 -0.19
N ALA A 87 2.36 -15.53 -0.02
CA ALA A 87 2.72 -14.98 1.29
C ALA A 87 1.52 -15.01 2.26
N LEU A 88 0.31 -14.76 1.77
CA LEU A 88 -0.90 -14.91 2.58
C LEU A 88 -1.15 -16.37 3.00
N GLU A 89 -0.86 -17.36 2.15
CA GLU A 89 -0.94 -18.77 2.55
C GLU A 89 0.05 -19.12 3.69
N VAL A 90 1.26 -18.53 3.69
CA VAL A 90 2.23 -18.67 4.79
C VAL A 90 1.68 -18.02 6.08
N PHE A 91 1.01 -16.86 5.95
CA PHE A 91 0.33 -16.21 7.06
C PHE A 91 -0.82 -17.08 7.61
N TYR A 92 -1.67 -17.64 6.74
CA TYR A 92 -2.78 -18.52 7.14
C TYR A 92 -2.27 -19.82 7.81
N ALA A 93 -1.10 -20.31 7.42
CA ALA A 93 -0.48 -21.47 8.06
C ALA A 93 0.11 -21.16 9.46
N GLY A 94 0.13 -19.88 9.87
CA GLY A 94 0.72 -19.45 11.14
C GLY A 94 2.25 -19.43 11.15
N GLU A 95 2.89 -19.53 9.99
CA GLU A 95 4.34 -19.47 9.83
C GLU A 95 4.87 -18.03 9.83
N GLY A 96 3.97 -17.06 9.61
CA GLY A 96 4.21 -15.64 9.76
C GLY A 96 3.13 -14.99 10.61
N ALA A 97 3.51 -14.01 11.45
CA ALA A 97 2.61 -13.42 12.42
C ALA A 97 1.83 -12.21 11.89
N MET A 98 2.35 -11.50 10.92
CA MET A 98 1.76 -10.26 10.38
C MET A 98 1.95 -10.20 8.86
N ALA A 99 0.94 -9.66 8.17
CA ALA A 99 1.01 -9.31 6.76
C ALA A 99 0.59 -7.84 6.58
N TYR A 100 1.27 -7.11 5.70
CA TYR A 100 0.85 -5.77 5.31
C TYR A 100 -0.09 -5.90 4.11
N VAL A 101 -1.35 -5.59 4.33
CA VAL A 101 -2.45 -5.89 3.40
C VAL A 101 -3.45 -4.74 3.31
N GLU A 102 -4.28 -4.80 2.31
CA GLU A 102 -5.40 -3.91 2.11
C GLU A 102 -6.66 -4.42 2.83
N MET A 103 -7.55 -3.51 3.24
CA MET A 103 -8.80 -3.91 3.88
C MET A 103 -9.71 -4.73 2.96
N LEU A 104 -9.55 -4.64 1.64
CA LEU A 104 -10.30 -5.44 0.69
C LEU A 104 -10.01 -6.95 0.82
N GLU A 105 -8.87 -7.33 1.40
CA GLU A 105 -8.45 -8.72 1.62
C GLU A 105 -9.01 -9.33 2.91
N PHE A 106 -9.63 -8.52 3.78
CA PHE A 106 -10.13 -8.99 5.09
C PHE A 106 -11.09 -10.18 4.99
N ASN A 107 -11.89 -10.29 3.93
CA ASN A 107 -12.77 -11.44 3.75
C ASN A 107 -12.01 -12.72 3.41
N ASP A 108 -10.94 -12.66 2.65
CA ASP A 108 -10.13 -13.83 2.32
C ASP A 108 -9.25 -14.23 3.51
N ILE A 109 -8.70 -13.25 4.25
CA ILE A 109 -8.03 -13.48 5.53
C ILE A 109 -9.00 -14.12 6.54
N ASN A 110 -10.24 -13.64 6.62
CA ASN A 110 -11.26 -14.23 7.47
C ASN A 110 -11.55 -15.70 7.15
N LYS A 111 -11.56 -16.07 5.88
CA LYS A 111 -11.71 -17.46 5.45
C LYS A 111 -10.46 -18.29 5.77
N GLY A 112 -9.28 -17.74 5.52
CA GLY A 112 -7.99 -18.42 5.76
C GLY A 112 -7.72 -18.69 7.24
N LEU A 113 -8.17 -17.80 8.14
CA LEU A 113 -7.93 -17.87 9.58
C LEU A 113 -9.18 -18.20 10.42
N ASP A 114 -10.28 -18.59 9.78
CA ASP A 114 -11.58 -18.89 10.46
C ASP A 114 -12.01 -17.75 11.43
N GLY A 115 -11.76 -16.50 11.02
CA GLY A 115 -12.09 -15.29 11.76
C GLY A 115 -11.11 -14.92 12.88
N ASP A 116 -10.07 -15.67 13.13
CA ASP A 116 -9.09 -15.42 14.20
C ASP A 116 -7.95 -14.52 13.71
N PHE A 117 -8.26 -13.24 13.45
CA PHE A 117 -7.26 -12.23 13.15
C PHE A 117 -7.64 -10.87 13.71
N GLY A 118 -6.63 -10.05 13.98
CA GLY A 118 -6.76 -8.63 14.29
C GLY A 118 -6.05 -7.77 13.25
N PHE A 119 -6.21 -6.48 13.32
CA PHE A 119 -5.56 -5.53 12.41
C PHE A 119 -5.14 -4.25 13.14
N PHE A 120 -4.16 -3.56 12.58
CA PHE A 120 -3.71 -2.23 13.01
C PHE A 120 -3.09 -1.48 11.83
N ALA A 121 -3.13 -0.16 11.85
CA ALA A 121 -2.44 0.64 10.85
C ALA A 121 -0.92 0.65 11.09
N MET A 122 -0.15 1.02 10.07
CA MET A 122 1.30 1.23 10.21
C MET A 122 1.56 2.10 11.45
N PRO A 123 2.31 1.60 12.43
CA PRO A 123 2.57 2.33 13.67
C PRO A 123 3.32 3.64 13.44
N THR A 124 3.22 4.55 14.40
CA THR A 124 4.09 5.73 14.48
C THR A 124 5.54 5.31 14.59
N ILE A 125 6.40 5.94 13.82
CA ILE A 125 7.85 5.72 13.87
C ILE A 125 8.46 6.84 14.72
N GLU A 126 9.02 6.45 15.88
CA GLU A 126 9.72 7.33 16.79
C GLU A 126 11.19 7.43 16.37
N ASP A 127 11.46 8.24 15.34
CA ASP A 127 12.79 8.50 14.80
C ASP A 127 12.89 10.00 14.47
N ASP A 128 14.01 10.62 14.79
CA ASP A 128 14.22 12.05 14.54
C ASP A 128 14.21 12.40 13.05
N GLU A 129 14.46 11.45 12.17
CA GLU A 129 14.41 11.60 10.71
C GLU A 129 13.01 11.31 10.11
N ALA A 130 12.08 10.80 10.90
CA ALA A 130 10.69 10.53 10.46
C ALA A 130 9.88 11.84 10.46
N LYS A 131 10.07 12.68 9.44
CA LYS A 131 9.45 13.99 9.28
C LYS A 131 8.07 13.97 8.63
N GLY A 132 7.61 12.82 8.18
CA GLY A 132 6.33 12.63 7.52
C GLY A 132 5.14 12.61 8.48
N ASN A 133 3.95 12.47 7.91
CA ASN A 133 2.72 12.46 8.70
C ASN A 133 2.52 11.10 9.38
N GLN A 134 2.55 11.09 10.71
CA GLN A 134 2.38 9.89 11.51
C GLN A 134 0.91 9.50 11.73
N GLU A 135 -0.05 10.40 11.47
CA GLU A 135 -1.47 10.26 11.82
C GLU A 135 -2.39 9.96 10.62
N LYS A 136 -1.87 10.00 9.40
CA LYS A 136 -2.59 9.58 8.19
C LYS A 136 -2.46 8.09 7.94
N LEU A 137 -3.48 7.53 7.30
CA LEU A 137 -3.38 6.22 6.64
C LEU A 137 -2.63 6.34 5.33
N TYR A 138 -2.06 5.24 4.88
CA TYR A 138 -1.51 5.10 3.52
C TYR A 138 -2.45 4.20 2.72
N GLY A 139 -2.95 4.67 1.58
CA GLY A 139 -3.95 3.94 0.82
C GLY A 139 -4.43 4.72 -0.40
N ALA A 140 -5.36 4.15 -1.14
CA ALA A 140 -6.03 4.84 -2.24
C ALA A 140 -7.53 4.51 -2.28
N PRO A 141 -8.40 5.48 -2.56
CA PRO A 141 -9.78 5.20 -2.91
C PRO A 141 -9.86 4.70 -4.35
N GLU A 142 -10.61 3.64 -4.57
CA GLU A 142 -10.95 3.19 -5.92
C GLU A 142 -12.16 3.96 -6.46
N GLY A 143 -12.17 4.22 -7.77
CA GLY A 143 -13.26 4.96 -8.40
C GLY A 143 -13.43 4.61 -9.87
N MET A 144 -14.61 4.95 -10.39
CA MET A 144 -14.96 4.80 -11.81
C MET A 144 -14.89 6.13 -12.53
N ILE A 145 -14.20 6.16 -13.66
CA ILE A 145 -14.05 7.35 -14.50
C ILE A 145 -14.75 7.09 -15.83
N VAL A 146 -15.58 8.04 -16.27
CA VAL A 146 -16.20 8.02 -17.59
C VAL A 146 -15.38 8.89 -18.54
N ASN A 147 -14.91 8.31 -19.66
CA ASN A 147 -14.23 9.06 -20.69
C ASN A 147 -15.22 10.04 -21.36
N PRO A 148 -15.00 11.36 -21.29
CA PRO A 148 -15.91 12.36 -21.86
C PRO A 148 -16.00 12.31 -23.39
N ASN A 149 -15.03 11.68 -24.06
CA ASN A 149 -15.01 11.50 -25.51
C ASN A 149 -15.63 10.17 -25.97
N SER A 150 -16.25 9.41 -25.07
CA SER A 150 -16.98 8.19 -25.44
C SER A 150 -18.21 8.54 -26.30
N GLU A 151 -18.52 7.71 -27.29
CA GLU A 151 -19.77 7.84 -28.04
C GLU A 151 -21.02 7.47 -27.20
N ASN A 152 -20.81 6.85 -26.01
CA ASN A 152 -21.86 6.34 -25.13
C ASN A 152 -21.75 6.88 -23.70
N VAL A 153 -21.43 8.18 -23.52
CA VAL A 153 -21.25 8.81 -22.20
C VAL A 153 -22.45 8.60 -21.29
N ASP A 154 -23.67 8.82 -21.79
CA ASP A 154 -24.89 8.69 -20.97
C ASP A 154 -25.07 7.26 -20.45
N VAL A 155 -24.83 6.25 -21.29
CA VAL A 155 -24.90 4.83 -20.91
C VAL A 155 -23.81 4.49 -19.89
N ALA A 156 -22.60 5.00 -20.07
CA ALA A 156 -21.51 4.80 -19.14
C ALA A 156 -21.80 5.43 -17.76
N VAL A 157 -22.36 6.64 -17.75
CA VAL A 157 -22.79 7.31 -16.50
C VAL A 157 -23.90 6.50 -15.80
N ASP A 158 -24.90 6.00 -16.53
CA ASP A 158 -25.96 5.20 -15.96
C ASP A 158 -25.45 3.86 -15.43
N PHE A 159 -24.46 3.25 -16.10
CA PHE A 159 -23.78 2.06 -15.59
C PHE A 159 -23.01 2.35 -14.28
N VAL A 160 -22.27 3.46 -14.21
CA VAL A 160 -21.58 3.85 -12.96
C VAL A 160 -22.58 4.07 -11.83
N LYS A 161 -23.70 4.77 -12.08
CA LYS A 161 -24.77 4.95 -11.08
C LYS A 161 -25.36 3.62 -10.61
N PHE A 162 -25.59 2.67 -11.54
CA PHE A 162 -26.04 1.32 -11.20
C PHE A 162 -25.02 0.62 -10.33
N LEU A 163 -23.75 0.61 -10.73
CA LEU A 163 -22.68 -0.09 -10.02
C LEU A 163 -22.46 0.50 -8.61
N THR A 164 -22.54 1.82 -8.45
CA THR A 164 -22.37 2.51 -7.18
C THR A 164 -23.65 2.65 -6.37
N SER A 165 -24.76 2.08 -6.82
CA SER A 165 -26.01 2.06 -6.06
C SER A 165 -25.87 1.22 -4.78
N VAL A 166 -26.63 1.55 -3.73
CA VAL A 166 -26.61 0.78 -2.46
C VAL A 166 -26.88 -0.70 -2.70
N GLU A 167 -27.86 -1.04 -3.55
CA GLU A 167 -28.19 -2.44 -3.85
C GLU A 167 -27.04 -3.20 -4.51
N SER A 168 -26.38 -2.59 -5.50
CA SER A 168 -25.23 -3.22 -6.18
C SER A 168 -24.03 -3.33 -5.23
N GLN A 169 -23.76 -2.30 -4.45
CA GLN A 169 -22.64 -2.30 -3.50
C GLN A 169 -22.88 -3.25 -2.31
N GLN A 170 -24.11 -3.47 -1.88
CA GLN A 170 -24.43 -4.53 -0.92
C GLN A 170 -24.08 -5.92 -1.45
N LYS A 171 -24.30 -6.18 -2.74
CA LYS A 171 -23.88 -7.44 -3.38
C LYS A 171 -22.34 -7.54 -3.47
N VAL A 172 -21.66 -6.45 -3.82
CA VAL A 172 -20.19 -6.41 -3.85
C VAL A 172 -19.63 -6.76 -2.48
N VAL A 173 -20.15 -6.16 -1.41
CA VAL A 173 -19.71 -6.45 -0.04
C VAL A 173 -20.04 -7.88 0.39
N SER A 174 -21.28 -8.36 0.14
CA SER A 174 -21.76 -9.65 0.66
C SER A 174 -21.32 -10.85 -0.15
N GLU A 175 -21.18 -10.70 -1.47
CA GLU A 175 -20.89 -11.82 -2.39
C GLU A 175 -19.44 -11.87 -2.84
N ALA A 176 -18.85 -10.68 -3.16
CA ALA A 176 -17.45 -10.60 -3.55
C ALA A 176 -16.51 -10.33 -2.35
N GLY A 177 -17.06 -9.90 -1.21
CA GLY A 177 -16.27 -9.66 0.00
C GLY A 177 -15.45 -8.39 0.00
N HIS A 178 -15.66 -7.49 -0.97
CA HIS A 178 -14.93 -6.23 -1.04
C HIS A 178 -15.48 -5.17 -0.08
N THR A 179 -14.64 -4.19 0.26
CA THR A 179 -15.06 -2.97 0.94
C THR A 179 -15.86 -2.07 0.00
N SER A 180 -16.66 -1.16 0.56
CA SER A 180 -17.38 -0.16 -0.23
C SER A 180 -17.40 1.18 0.47
N CYS A 181 -17.19 2.26 -0.28
CA CYS A 181 -17.39 3.64 0.18
C CYS A 181 -18.85 4.09 0.12
N THR A 182 -19.76 3.28 -0.41
CA THR A 182 -21.18 3.61 -0.50
C THR A 182 -21.86 3.47 0.87
N ILE A 183 -22.40 4.57 1.38
CA ILE A 183 -23.14 4.56 2.67
C ILE A 183 -24.31 3.58 2.58
N GLY A 184 -24.38 2.64 3.52
CA GLY A 184 -25.41 1.60 3.57
C GLY A 184 -25.09 0.33 2.78
N ALA A 185 -23.89 0.21 2.20
CA ALA A 185 -23.43 -1.01 1.52
C ALA A 185 -23.09 -2.13 2.51
N HIS A 186 -22.53 -1.81 3.67
CA HIS A 186 -22.21 -2.77 4.72
C HIS A 186 -23.47 -3.09 5.54
N THR A 187 -23.71 -4.38 5.75
CA THR A 187 -24.89 -4.91 6.44
C THR A 187 -24.47 -5.83 7.58
N GLU A 188 -25.47 -6.40 8.29
CA GLU A 188 -25.25 -7.41 9.34
C GLU A 188 -24.53 -8.69 8.86
N ASN A 189 -24.46 -8.92 7.55
CA ASN A 189 -23.73 -10.04 6.95
C ASN A 189 -22.24 -9.71 6.67
N THR A 190 -21.83 -8.47 6.91
CA THR A 190 -20.42 -8.08 6.77
C THR A 190 -19.62 -8.62 7.96
N ILE A 191 -18.43 -9.16 7.71
CA ILE A 191 -17.59 -9.69 8.78
C ILE A 191 -17.27 -8.62 9.83
N PRO A 192 -17.19 -8.98 11.11
CA PRO A 192 -16.95 -8.02 12.20
C PRO A 192 -15.68 -7.20 12.00
N GLN A 193 -14.58 -7.83 11.58
CA GLN A 193 -13.29 -7.16 11.38
C GLN A 193 -13.36 -6.06 10.30
N LEU A 194 -14.18 -6.24 9.27
CA LEU A 194 -14.38 -5.20 8.25
C LEU A 194 -15.18 -4.02 8.80
N ILE A 195 -16.23 -4.28 9.60
CA ILE A 195 -17.00 -3.23 10.29
C ILE A 195 -16.09 -2.45 11.24
N ASP A 196 -15.29 -3.17 12.04
CA ASP A 196 -14.33 -2.57 12.97
C ASP A 196 -13.26 -1.78 12.24
N GLY A 197 -12.76 -2.29 11.10
CA GLY A 197 -11.81 -1.60 10.23
C GLY A 197 -12.38 -0.29 9.67
N MET A 198 -13.60 -0.29 9.17
CA MET A 198 -14.27 0.93 8.69
C MET A 198 -14.47 1.96 9.81
N ALA A 199 -14.73 1.54 11.03
CA ALA A 199 -14.77 2.43 12.18
C ALA A 199 -13.39 2.92 12.59
N TYR A 200 -12.37 2.04 12.53
CA TYR A 200 -10.99 2.35 12.89
C TYR A 200 -10.39 3.43 11.99
N VAL A 201 -10.61 3.37 10.68
CA VAL A 201 -10.07 4.37 9.73
C VAL A 201 -10.62 5.78 9.97
N GLN A 202 -11.78 5.93 10.65
CA GLN A 202 -12.31 7.25 11.01
C GLN A 202 -11.49 7.96 12.11
N ASN A 203 -10.58 7.26 12.78
CA ASN A 203 -9.73 7.86 13.81
C ASN A 203 -8.48 8.56 13.25
N PHE A 204 -8.24 8.46 11.95
CA PHE A 204 -7.07 9.04 11.29
C PHE A 204 -7.40 10.39 10.64
N ASN A 205 -6.37 11.22 10.47
CA ASN A 205 -6.49 12.57 9.88
C ASN A 205 -6.50 12.55 8.34
N GLY A 206 -7.06 11.52 7.74
CA GLY A 206 -7.12 11.33 6.29
C GLY A 206 -6.21 10.23 5.80
N MET A 207 -5.94 10.27 4.52
CA MET A 207 -5.18 9.24 3.79
C MET A 207 -4.19 9.91 2.85
N SER A 208 -2.95 9.45 2.82
CA SER A 208 -1.99 9.75 1.75
C SER A 208 -2.13 8.71 0.66
N ASN A 209 -2.09 9.13 -0.60
CA ASN A 209 -2.21 8.23 -1.73
C ASN A 209 -1.06 7.22 -1.77
N TRP A 210 -1.37 6.01 -2.20
CA TRP A 210 -0.35 5.08 -2.66
C TRP A 210 0.51 5.72 -3.73
N THR A 211 1.81 5.56 -3.61
CA THR A 211 2.77 6.18 -4.55
C THR A 211 2.62 5.66 -5.97
N ASP A 212 2.20 4.40 -6.14
CA ASP A 212 1.86 3.81 -7.44
C ASP A 212 0.56 4.35 -8.06
N CYS A 213 -0.30 4.97 -7.26
CA CYS A 213 -1.49 5.68 -7.72
C CYS A 213 -1.26 7.19 -7.91
N GLY A 214 -0.32 7.78 -7.17
CA GLY A 214 -0.04 9.21 -7.18
C GLY A 214 1.07 9.63 -8.13
N PHE A 215 2.09 8.81 -8.29
CA PHE A 215 3.23 9.13 -9.15
C PHE A 215 2.91 8.92 -10.64
N GLU A 216 3.66 9.59 -11.51
CA GLU A 216 3.56 9.38 -12.95
C GLU A 216 3.99 7.95 -13.33
N ALA A 217 3.33 7.36 -14.33
CA ALA A 217 3.42 5.93 -14.67
C ALA A 217 4.86 5.43 -14.88
N SER A 218 5.73 6.20 -15.55
CA SER A 218 7.12 5.78 -15.76
C SER A 218 7.96 5.79 -14.49
N ILE A 219 7.60 6.64 -13.51
CA ILE A 219 8.20 6.61 -12.17
C ILE A 219 7.75 5.36 -11.42
N VAL A 220 6.46 5.02 -11.49
CA VAL A 220 5.90 3.79 -10.91
C VAL A 220 6.56 2.55 -11.50
N ASP A 221 6.70 2.48 -12.83
CA ASP A 221 7.39 1.37 -13.50
C ASP A 221 8.85 1.23 -13.02
N THR A 222 9.54 2.36 -12.82
CA THR A 222 10.90 2.36 -12.27
C THR A 222 10.92 1.91 -10.81
N MET A 223 9.95 2.37 -10.02
CA MET A 223 9.78 2.00 -8.62
C MET A 223 9.59 0.48 -8.46
N CYS A 224 8.68 -0.11 -9.23
CA CYS A 224 8.44 -1.54 -9.21
C CYS A 224 9.65 -2.34 -9.69
N LYS A 225 10.29 -1.90 -10.78
CA LYS A 225 11.47 -2.58 -11.34
C LYS A 225 12.66 -2.60 -10.40
N LEU A 226 12.98 -1.46 -9.78
CA LEU A 226 14.09 -1.36 -8.82
C LEU A 226 13.70 -1.92 -7.45
N GLY A 227 12.40 -2.07 -7.16
CA GLY A 227 11.88 -2.56 -5.89
C GLY A 227 12.39 -3.95 -5.54
N GLN A 228 12.40 -4.86 -6.51
CA GLN A 228 12.93 -6.21 -6.32
C GLN A 228 14.44 -6.23 -6.10
N ASP A 229 15.20 -5.41 -6.84
CA ASP A 229 16.66 -5.29 -6.65
C ASP A 229 16.98 -4.74 -5.25
N PHE A 230 16.16 -3.80 -4.76
CA PHE A 230 16.31 -3.24 -3.43
C PHE A 230 15.89 -4.24 -2.33
N ALA A 231 14.77 -4.93 -2.48
CA ALA A 231 14.36 -5.99 -1.55
C ALA A 231 15.37 -7.15 -1.46
N ALA A 232 16.07 -7.43 -2.57
CA ALA A 232 17.19 -8.38 -2.62
C ALA A 232 18.52 -7.80 -2.08
N GLN A 233 18.53 -6.55 -1.63
CA GLN A 233 19.72 -5.82 -1.17
C GLN A 233 20.88 -5.81 -2.21
N SER A 234 20.54 -5.87 -3.50
CA SER A 234 21.50 -5.78 -4.60
C SER A 234 21.83 -4.34 -5.01
N ILE A 235 21.00 -3.38 -4.59
CA ILE A 235 21.20 -1.94 -4.69
C ILE A 235 20.94 -1.27 -3.34
N THR A 236 21.54 -0.10 -3.12
CA THR A 236 21.31 0.70 -1.90
C THR A 236 20.03 1.55 -1.99
N ALA A 237 19.59 2.12 -0.87
CA ALA A 237 18.49 3.09 -0.84
C ALA A 237 18.80 4.32 -1.72
N GLU A 238 20.06 4.79 -1.70
CA GLU A 238 20.54 5.89 -2.52
C GLU A 238 20.45 5.55 -4.01
N ASP A 239 20.88 4.35 -4.42
CA ASP A 239 20.82 3.89 -5.81
C ASP A 239 19.36 3.81 -6.29
N TYR A 240 18.47 3.28 -5.45
CA TYR A 240 17.04 3.21 -5.73
C TYR A 240 16.43 4.60 -5.96
N VAL A 241 16.65 5.53 -5.02
CA VAL A 241 16.14 6.91 -5.12
C VAL A 241 16.77 7.65 -6.31
N ALA A 242 18.08 7.44 -6.58
CA ALA A 242 18.73 8.04 -7.74
C ALA A 242 18.11 7.56 -9.07
N GLY A 243 17.70 6.29 -9.16
CA GLY A 243 16.96 5.78 -10.32
C GLY A 243 15.61 6.45 -10.53
N LEU A 244 14.86 6.69 -9.43
CA LEU A 244 13.60 7.45 -9.48
C LEU A 244 13.80 8.91 -9.88
N GLN A 245 14.84 9.56 -9.36
CA GLN A 245 15.20 10.95 -9.70
C GLN A 245 15.54 11.12 -11.18
N GLU A 246 16.29 10.18 -11.76
CA GLU A 246 16.59 10.22 -13.20
C GLU A 246 15.33 10.05 -14.05
N THR A 247 14.42 9.13 -13.67
CA THR A 247 13.13 8.99 -14.35
C THR A 247 12.28 10.25 -14.18
N ALA A 248 12.21 10.81 -12.97
CA ALA A 248 11.49 12.06 -12.70
C ALA A 248 12.03 13.24 -13.53
N LYS A 249 13.34 13.29 -13.75
CA LYS A 249 13.96 14.29 -14.63
C LYS A 249 13.49 14.13 -16.08
N VAL A 250 13.47 12.89 -16.61
CA VAL A 250 12.95 12.61 -17.96
C VAL A 250 11.49 13.02 -18.10
N VAL A 251 10.66 12.69 -17.09
CA VAL A 251 9.25 13.10 -17.04
C VAL A 251 9.10 14.62 -17.14
N ARG A 252 9.87 15.38 -16.35
CA ARG A 252 9.85 16.86 -16.41
C ARG A 252 10.28 17.41 -17.77
N GLU A 253 11.35 16.86 -18.36
CA GLU A 253 11.86 17.29 -19.67
C GLU A 253 10.81 17.06 -20.77
N GLN A 254 10.08 15.96 -20.73
CA GLN A 254 9.00 15.65 -21.68
C GLN A 254 7.77 16.53 -21.51
N ASN A 255 7.55 17.11 -20.33
CA ASN A 255 6.37 17.91 -19.99
C ASN A 255 6.70 19.40 -19.72
N ALA A 256 7.86 19.85 -20.15
CA ALA A 256 8.36 21.22 -19.91
C ALA A 256 7.61 22.32 -20.71
N GLU A 257 6.76 21.95 -21.70
CA GLU A 257 6.01 22.89 -22.56
C GLU A 257 4.64 23.27 -21.95
#